data_67592feeaa358c377992be559b694722
#
_entry.id   67592feeaa358c377992be559b694722
#
_cell.length_a   1.000
_cell.length_b   1.000
_cell.length_c   1.000
_cell.angle_alpha   90.00
_cell.angle_beta   90.00
_cell.angle_gamma   90.00
#
_symmetry.space_group_name_H-M   'P 1'
#
loop_
_entity.id
_entity.type
_entity.pdbx_description
1 polymer ?
#
loop_
_entity_poly.entity_id
_entity_poly.type
_entity_poly.pdbx_seq_one_letter_code
_entity_poly.pdbx_strand_id
1 'polypeptide(L)'
;MFTGIIEEIGHLEAIERGSQSAVLHIGCEKVLEGTQVGDSIAVNGVCLTVTSLGKKGYTADVMAETLDRSSLGDLKRGSRVNLERAMAADGRFGGHIVAG
;
A
#
# COMPACT_ATOMS: atom_id res chain seq x y z
N MET A 1 -5.36 -11.08 2.87
CA MET A 1 -5.71 -11.62 1.56
C MET A 1 -6.08 -10.53 0.59
N PHE A 2 -5.63 -10.64 -0.62
CA PHE A 2 -5.96 -9.68 -1.67
C PHE A 2 -6.82 -10.35 -2.72
N THR A 3 -7.75 -9.59 -3.29
CA THR A 3 -8.69 -10.12 -4.27
C THR A 3 -8.30 -9.78 -5.70
N GLY A 4 -7.34 -8.90 -5.87
CA GLY A 4 -6.99 -8.39 -7.20
C GLY A 4 -7.87 -7.23 -7.65
N ILE A 5 -8.77 -6.77 -6.78
CA ILE A 5 -9.67 -5.68 -7.13
C ILE A 5 -9.08 -4.37 -6.65
N ILE A 6 -8.79 -3.48 -7.60
CA ILE A 6 -8.20 -2.18 -7.28
C ILE A 6 -9.26 -1.28 -6.68
N GLU A 7 -8.99 -0.74 -5.50
CA GLU A 7 -9.93 0.12 -4.80
C GLU A 7 -9.72 1.61 -5.13
N GLU A 8 -8.49 1.96 -5.47
CA GLU A 8 -8.17 3.35 -5.74
C GLU A 8 -6.91 3.44 -6.58
N ILE A 9 -6.79 4.46 -7.39
CA ILE A 9 -5.54 4.77 -8.07
C ILE A 9 -4.96 5.96 -7.32
N GLY A 10 -3.86 5.70 -6.61
CA GLY A 10 -3.12 6.76 -5.93
C GLY A 10 -1.92 7.17 -6.75
N HIS A 11 -1.00 7.86 -6.11
CA HIS A 11 0.22 8.27 -6.79
C HIS A 11 1.39 8.28 -5.81
N LEU A 12 2.58 8.08 -6.35
CA LEU A 12 3.79 8.13 -5.54
C LEU A 12 4.17 9.59 -5.34
N GLU A 13 4.24 10.01 -4.07
CA GLU A 13 4.63 11.39 -3.77
C GLU A 13 6.13 11.51 -3.57
N ALA A 14 6.74 10.50 -3.00
CA ALA A 14 8.17 10.51 -2.78
C ALA A 14 8.65 9.10 -2.47
N ILE A 15 9.94 8.88 -2.65
CA ILE A 15 10.55 7.62 -2.28
C ILE A 15 11.86 7.96 -1.59
N GLU A 16 12.06 7.42 -0.39
CA GLU A 16 13.27 7.63 0.36
C GLU A 16 14.05 6.34 0.38
N ARG A 17 15.13 6.29 -0.36
CA ARG A 17 15.91 5.07 -0.49
C ARG A 17 16.98 5.00 0.59
N GLY A 18 17.06 3.88 1.26
CA GLY A 18 18.13 3.57 2.20
C GLY A 18 19.00 2.47 1.64
N SER A 19 19.89 1.95 2.46
CA SER A 19 20.83 0.92 2.01
C SER A 19 20.15 -0.44 1.85
N GLN A 20 19.16 -0.75 2.66
CA GLN A 20 18.50 -2.06 2.62
C GLN A 20 17.00 -1.99 2.38
N SER A 21 16.44 -0.83 2.46
CA SER A 21 15.01 -0.65 2.28
C SER A 21 14.71 0.76 1.79
N ALA A 22 13.47 0.99 1.45
CA ALA A 22 13.02 2.30 1.04
C ALA A 22 11.68 2.58 1.69
N VAL A 23 11.33 3.85 1.81
CA VAL A 23 10.02 4.27 2.30
C VAL A 23 9.30 4.93 1.14
N LEU A 24 8.13 4.42 0.82
CA LEU A 24 7.29 5.01 -0.21
C LEU A 24 6.26 5.92 0.43
N HIS A 25 6.10 7.12 -0.10
CA HIS A 25 5.06 8.05 0.31
C HIS A 25 3.98 8.01 -0.75
N ILE A 26 2.81 7.51 -0.41
CA ILE A 26 1.72 7.29 -1.37
C ILE A 26 0.61 8.28 -1.09
N GLY A 27 0.20 9.02 -2.10
CA GLY A 27 -0.94 9.92 -2.01
C GLY A 27 -2.22 9.19 -2.37
N CYS A 28 -3.22 9.28 -1.52
CA CYS A 28 -4.48 8.60 -1.75
C CYS A 28 -5.51 9.11 -0.74
N GLU A 29 -6.75 8.67 -0.88
CA GLU A 29 -7.81 9.06 0.03
C GLU A 29 -8.68 7.88 0.43
N LYS A 30 -9.20 7.15 -0.54
CA LYS A 30 -10.18 6.11 -0.27
C LYS A 30 -9.64 4.96 0.56
N VAL A 31 -8.46 4.49 0.23
CA VAL A 31 -7.89 3.36 0.97
C VAL A 31 -7.42 3.73 2.36
N LEU A 32 -7.43 5.01 2.71
CA LEU A 32 -7.08 5.41 4.08
C LEU A 32 -8.21 5.17 5.05
N GLU A 33 -9.45 5.04 4.55
CA GLU A 33 -10.60 4.90 5.41
C GLU A 33 -10.53 3.60 6.19
N GLY A 34 -10.47 3.69 7.48
CA GLY A 34 -10.38 2.52 8.36
C GLY A 34 -9.02 1.84 8.40
N THR A 35 -8.06 2.34 7.65
CA THR A 35 -6.73 1.74 7.63
C THR A 35 -5.92 2.17 8.84
N GLN A 36 -5.14 1.25 9.38
CA GLN A 36 -4.32 1.50 10.56
C GLN A 36 -2.86 1.15 10.25
N VAL A 37 -1.96 1.72 11.02
CA VAL A 37 -0.54 1.36 10.94
C VAL A 37 -0.41 -0.14 11.20
N GLY A 38 0.34 -0.82 10.37
CA GLY A 38 0.48 -2.27 10.44
C GLY A 38 -0.39 -3.01 9.45
N ASP A 39 -1.37 -2.33 8.86
CA ASP A 39 -2.21 -2.95 7.83
C ASP A 39 -1.42 -3.11 6.54
N SER A 40 -1.88 -4.00 5.70
CA SER A 40 -1.24 -4.26 4.40
C SER A 40 -2.05 -3.61 3.28
N ILE A 41 -1.35 -2.96 2.38
CA ILE A 41 -1.94 -2.41 1.16
C ILE A 41 -1.08 -2.89 0.00
N ALA A 42 -1.70 -3.46 -1.02
CA ALA A 42 -0.97 -3.83 -2.22
C ALA A 42 -0.82 -2.60 -3.11
N VAL A 43 0.41 -2.33 -3.52
CA VAL A 43 0.74 -1.22 -4.42
C VAL A 43 1.22 -1.87 -5.71
N ASN A 44 0.44 -1.71 -6.78
CA ASN A 44 0.70 -2.39 -8.06
C ASN A 44 0.90 -3.90 -7.86
N GLY A 45 0.11 -4.48 -6.96
CA GLY A 45 0.17 -5.91 -6.70
C GLY A 45 1.23 -6.36 -5.71
N VAL A 46 2.05 -5.43 -5.20
CA VAL A 46 3.09 -5.77 -4.23
C VAL A 46 2.59 -5.40 -2.84
N CYS A 47 2.51 -6.39 -1.95
CA CYS A 47 2.01 -6.18 -0.60
C CYS A 47 3.03 -5.43 0.27
N LEU A 48 2.62 -4.29 0.78
CA LEU A 48 3.47 -3.47 1.65
C LEU A 48 2.74 -3.16 2.95
N THR A 49 3.51 -2.96 4.03
CA THR A 49 2.95 -2.66 5.34
C THR A 49 2.93 -1.16 5.58
N VAL A 50 1.80 -0.64 6.02
CA VAL A 50 1.65 0.77 6.34
C VAL A 50 2.44 1.11 7.59
N THR A 51 3.31 2.10 7.50
CA THR A 51 4.15 2.52 8.62
C THR A 51 3.69 3.84 9.25
N SER A 52 2.99 4.68 8.50
CA SER A 52 2.37 5.88 9.07
C SER A 52 1.20 6.30 8.20
N LEU A 53 0.30 7.07 8.79
CA LEU A 53 -0.90 7.53 8.12
C LEU A 53 -0.99 9.04 8.18
N GLY A 54 -1.39 9.66 7.08
CA GLY A 54 -1.65 11.08 7.02
C GLY A 54 -3.06 11.34 6.54
N LYS A 55 -3.41 12.59 6.33
CA LYS A 55 -4.76 12.94 5.89
C LYS A 55 -5.00 12.58 4.43
N LYS A 56 -3.98 12.60 3.61
CA LYS A 56 -4.11 12.34 2.19
C LYS A 56 -3.10 11.35 1.68
N GLY A 57 -2.64 10.47 2.52
CA GLY A 57 -1.67 9.47 2.11
C GLY A 57 -1.13 8.66 3.26
N TYR A 58 -0.22 7.78 2.93
CA TYR A 58 0.43 6.94 3.93
C TYR A 58 1.86 6.64 3.49
N THR A 59 2.66 6.12 4.41
CA THR A 59 3.99 5.63 4.07
C THR A 59 4.02 4.12 4.26
N ALA A 60 4.87 3.47 3.48
CA ALA A 60 5.07 2.04 3.59
C ALA A 60 6.53 1.71 3.33
N ASP A 61 7.04 0.72 4.06
CA ASP A 61 8.40 0.26 3.85
C ASP A 61 8.42 -0.81 2.78
N VAL A 62 9.49 -0.83 1.99
CA VAL A 62 9.71 -1.87 1.01
C VAL A 62 11.18 -2.26 1.05
N MET A 63 11.46 -3.54 1.05
CA MET A 63 12.84 -4.02 1.02
C MET A 63 13.48 -3.66 -0.32
N ALA A 64 14.77 -3.34 -0.30
CA ALA A 64 15.47 -2.97 -1.53
C ALA A 64 15.36 -4.07 -2.58
N GLU A 65 15.43 -5.32 -2.18
CA GLU A 65 15.30 -6.42 -3.10
C GLU A 65 13.92 -6.46 -3.76
N THR A 66 12.87 -6.23 -3.00
CA THR A 66 11.51 -6.18 -3.54
C THR A 66 11.37 -5.00 -4.50
N LEU A 67 11.95 -3.86 -4.14
CA LEU A 67 11.92 -2.70 -4.99
C LEU A 67 12.61 -2.98 -6.33
N ASP A 68 13.76 -3.63 -6.29
CA ASP A 68 14.53 -3.92 -7.49
C ASP A 68 13.88 -4.97 -8.37
N ARG A 69 13.17 -5.91 -7.79
CA ARG A 69 12.57 -7.03 -8.54
C ARG A 69 11.14 -6.84 -8.94
N SER A 70 10.54 -5.72 -8.58
CA SER A 70 9.14 -5.47 -8.88
C SER A 70 9.00 -4.23 -9.74
N SER A 71 7.78 -3.98 -10.21
CA SER A 71 7.49 -2.76 -10.96
C SER A 71 7.67 -1.51 -10.09
N LEU A 72 7.76 -1.67 -8.78
CA LEU A 72 7.94 -0.52 -7.90
C LEU A 72 9.27 0.20 -8.14
N GLY A 73 10.28 -0.53 -8.61
CA GLY A 73 11.59 0.07 -8.87
C GLY A 73 11.58 1.10 -9.99
N ASP A 74 10.57 1.04 -10.87
CA ASP A 74 10.46 1.96 -11.98
C ASP A 74 9.60 3.17 -11.66
N LEU A 75 9.03 3.23 -10.47
CA LEU A 75 8.17 4.35 -10.11
C LEU A 75 8.97 5.62 -9.90
N LYS A 76 8.36 6.73 -10.28
CA LYS A 76 8.91 8.05 -10.09
C LYS A 76 7.90 8.89 -9.36
N ARG A 77 8.33 10.01 -8.80
CA ARG A 77 7.43 10.96 -8.19
C ARG A 77 6.32 11.31 -9.18
N GLY A 78 5.09 11.19 -8.74
CA GLY A 78 3.93 11.44 -9.58
C GLY A 78 3.39 10.23 -10.31
N SER A 79 4.09 9.09 -10.27
CA SER A 79 3.60 7.88 -10.92
C SER A 79 2.30 7.43 -10.28
N ARG A 80 1.38 6.96 -11.09
CA ARG A 80 0.13 6.40 -10.59
C ARG A 80 0.37 5.00 -10.09
N VAL A 81 -0.31 4.62 -9.03
CA VAL A 81 -0.20 3.28 -8.46
C VAL A 81 -1.59 2.74 -8.16
N ASN A 82 -1.77 1.46 -8.41
CA ASN A 82 -3.02 0.77 -8.10
C ASN A 82 -2.97 0.32 -6.65
N LEU A 83 -4.00 0.65 -5.89
CA LEU A 83 -4.04 0.36 -4.46
C LEU A 83 -5.18 -0.57 -4.13
N GLU A 84 -4.90 -1.56 -3.31
CA GLU A 84 -5.88 -2.51 -2.83
C GLU A 84 -5.57 -2.84 -1.37
N ARG A 85 -6.54 -2.69 -0.49
CA ARG A 85 -6.36 -3.07 0.91
C ARG A 85 -6.52 -4.57 1.06
N ALA A 86 -5.80 -5.15 2.03
CA ALA A 86 -5.97 -6.56 2.33
C ALA A 86 -7.34 -6.77 2.95
N MET A 87 -8.00 -7.88 2.59
CA MET A 87 -9.24 -8.26 3.20
C MET A 87 -8.91 -8.86 4.57
N ALA A 88 -9.42 -8.25 5.62
CA ALA A 88 -9.17 -8.76 6.95
C ALA A 88 -10.03 -9.98 7.22
N ALA A 89 -9.46 -10.92 7.97
CA ALA A 89 -10.18 -12.12 8.32
C ALA A 89 -11.38 -11.79 9.22
N ASP A 90 -11.32 -10.66 9.92
CA ASP A 90 -12.40 -10.27 10.81
C ASP A 90 -13.51 -9.52 10.09
N GLY A 91 -13.49 -9.50 8.78
CA GLY A 91 -14.64 -8.94 8.11
C GLY A 91 -14.58 -7.50 7.74
N ARG A 92 -13.43 -7.00 7.36
CA ARG A 92 -13.31 -5.62 6.91
C ARG A 92 -14.43 -5.28 5.92
N PHE A 93 -14.75 -6.22 5.05
CA PHE A 93 -15.75 -5.92 4.07
C PHE A 93 -17.11 -6.31 4.60
N GLY A 94 -17.95 -5.37 4.82
CA GLY A 94 -19.28 -5.67 5.27
C GLY A 94 -19.36 -5.98 6.73
N GLY A 95 -18.29 -5.83 7.42
CA GLY A 95 -18.35 -6.09 8.79
C GLY A 95 -18.53 -7.51 9.15
N HIS A 96 -18.21 -8.44 8.36
CA HIS A 96 -18.58 -9.62 8.71
C HIS A 96 -17.82 -10.66 8.05
N ILE A 97 -17.50 -11.56 8.49
CA ILE A 97 -16.76 -12.34 8.07
C ILE A 97 -16.74 -13.47 8.16
N VAL A 98 -16.59 -14.08 7.74
CA VAL A 98 -16.26 -14.90 7.49
C VAL A 98 -15.34 -15.42 7.84
N ALA A 99 -15.17 -15.75 8.53
CA ALA A 99 -14.17 -16.25 9.04
C ALA A 99 -13.60 -17.15 8.36
N GLY A 100 -13.19 -17.04 7.96
CA GLY A 100 -12.47 -17.96 7.36
C GLY A 100 -11.37 -18.07 7.40
#